data_901d8a3a0a73af6ee30e0e3799b38e44
#
_entry.id   901d8a3a0a73af6ee30e0e3799b38e44
#
_cell.length_a   1.000
_cell.length_b   1.000
_cell.length_c   1.000
_cell.angle_alpha   90.00
_cell.angle_beta   90.00
_cell.angle_gamma   90.00
#
_symmetry.space_group_name_H-M   'P 1'
#
loop_
_entity.id
_entity.type
_entity.pdbx_description
1 polymer ?
#
loop_
_entity_poly.entity_id
_entity_poly.type
_entity_poly.pdbx_seq_one_letter_code
_entity_poly.pdbx_strand_id
1 'polypeptide(L)'
;MNPDRNLLYGLLVRLLDFAPRAEVCSALRAALDADERPLGEQLRTSGQIDARQQAALDAIEREVLALHGGEAPRSLAELARSGGLAEELASMRRSLSGAPPEANATLPLPSGTLASQSSDAAISAEPESALGERFRILRTHAKGGLGEVFVAHDHELRREVALKQLHDRHADAPVNRARFLLEAEVTGGLEHPGIVPVYSLGRNAAGRPFYAMRFIRGDSLKEAIDRFHHADATERDPSERVLELRKLLRRFIDVCNAIEYAHSRGVIHRDLKPDNI
;
A
#
# COMPACT_ATOMS: atom_id res chain seq x y z
N MET A 1 -25.23 -13.33 -14.09
CA MET A 1 -23.91 -12.71 -13.78
C MET A 1 -22.83 -13.78 -13.58
N ASN A 2 -21.57 -13.52 -13.90
CA ASN A 2 -20.51 -14.55 -13.78
C ASN A 2 -20.07 -14.69 -12.30
N PRO A 3 -20.30 -15.85 -11.64
CA PRO A 3 -19.94 -16.04 -10.22
C PRO A 3 -18.44 -15.89 -9.95
N ASP A 4 -17.58 -16.24 -10.89
CA ASP A 4 -16.14 -16.07 -10.73
C ASP A 4 -15.72 -14.59 -10.77
N ARG A 5 -16.45 -13.74 -11.48
CA ARG A 5 -16.22 -12.31 -11.50
C ARG A 5 -16.59 -11.67 -10.14
N ASN A 6 -17.71 -12.10 -9.53
CA ASN A 6 -18.06 -11.66 -8.18
C ASN A 6 -17.06 -12.14 -7.13
N LEU A 7 -16.56 -13.37 -7.25
CA LEU A 7 -15.48 -13.87 -6.39
C LEU A 7 -14.18 -13.07 -6.58
N LEU A 8 -13.82 -12.73 -7.82
CA LEU A 8 -12.68 -11.88 -8.11
C LEU A 8 -12.82 -10.52 -7.45
N TYR A 9 -13.98 -9.88 -7.61
CA TYR A 9 -14.27 -8.60 -6.98
C TYR A 9 -14.23 -8.68 -5.45
N GLY A 10 -14.86 -9.70 -4.85
CA GLY A 10 -14.81 -9.93 -3.42
C GLY A 10 -13.39 -10.15 -2.89
N LEU A 11 -12.55 -10.85 -3.64
CA LEU A 11 -11.15 -11.06 -3.32
C LEU A 11 -10.35 -9.75 -3.38
N LEU A 12 -10.63 -8.87 -4.35
CA LEU A 12 -10.04 -7.53 -4.43
C LEU A 12 -10.44 -6.65 -3.25
N VAL A 13 -11.73 -6.67 -2.86
CA VAL A 13 -12.23 -5.97 -1.66
C VAL A 13 -11.46 -6.41 -0.42
N ARG A 14 -11.22 -7.71 -0.27
CA ARG A 14 -10.46 -8.28 0.85
C ARG A 14 -8.97 -7.94 0.77
N LEU A 15 -8.39 -8.01 -0.41
CA LEU A 15 -6.98 -7.66 -0.65
C LEU A 15 -6.67 -6.21 -0.25
N LEU A 16 -7.61 -5.31 -0.56
CA LEU A 16 -7.51 -3.89 -0.23
C LEU A 16 -8.06 -3.57 1.16
N ASP A 17 -8.62 -4.58 1.85
CA ASP A 17 -9.19 -4.50 3.18
C ASP A 17 -10.28 -3.41 3.31
N PHE A 18 -11.06 -3.23 2.26
CA PHE A 18 -12.14 -2.24 2.24
C PHE A 18 -13.37 -2.68 3.02
N ALA A 19 -13.61 -3.99 3.16
CA ALA A 19 -14.68 -4.53 3.96
C ALA A 19 -14.27 -5.82 4.68
N PRO A 20 -14.83 -6.09 5.87
CA PRO A 20 -14.61 -7.34 6.60
C PRO A 20 -15.07 -8.56 5.77
N ARG A 21 -14.38 -9.69 5.95
CA ARG A 21 -14.70 -10.92 5.23
C ARG A 21 -16.17 -11.36 5.39
N ALA A 22 -16.71 -11.24 6.59
CA ALA A 22 -18.11 -11.62 6.88
C ALA A 22 -19.09 -10.85 5.98
N GLU A 23 -18.88 -9.55 5.80
CA GLU A 23 -19.70 -8.67 5.00
C GLU A 23 -19.57 -8.98 3.50
N VAL A 24 -18.33 -9.22 3.02
CA VAL A 24 -18.08 -9.63 1.63
C VAL A 24 -18.75 -10.96 1.32
N CYS A 25 -18.66 -11.95 2.24
CA CYS A 25 -19.33 -13.24 2.07
C CYS A 25 -20.86 -13.11 2.12
N SER A 26 -21.39 -12.22 2.94
CA SER A 26 -22.84 -11.92 2.99
C SER A 26 -23.31 -11.31 1.67
N ALA A 27 -22.61 -10.31 1.15
CA ALA A 27 -22.92 -9.69 -0.13
C ALA A 27 -22.79 -10.66 -1.31
N LEU A 28 -21.77 -11.54 -1.30
CA LEU A 28 -21.61 -12.60 -2.30
C LEU A 28 -22.78 -13.59 -2.30
N ARG A 29 -23.29 -13.98 -1.14
CA ARG A 29 -24.50 -14.86 -1.04
C ARG A 29 -25.72 -14.16 -1.58
N ALA A 30 -25.95 -12.90 -1.19
CA ALA A 30 -27.07 -12.12 -1.70
C ALA A 30 -27.01 -11.94 -3.23
N ALA A 31 -25.81 -11.83 -3.80
CA ALA A 31 -25.59 -11.75 -5.24
C ALA A 31 -25.89 -13.08 -5.98
N LEU A 32 -25.87 -14.22 -5.28
CA LEU A 32 -26.24 -15.52 -5.85
C LEU A 32 -27.74 -15.79 -5.78
N ASP A 33 -28.42 -15.27 -4.73
CA ASP A 33 -29.78 -15.68 -4.41
C ASP A 33 -30.89 -14.89 -5.09
N ALA A 34 -30.68 -13.62 -5.45
CA ALA A 34 -31.83 -12.79 -5.88
C ALA A 34 -31.57 -11.58 -6.77
N ASP A 35 -30.35 -11.17 -7.04
CA ASP A 35 -30.19 -9.88 -7.69
C ASP A 35 -29.10 -9.87 -8.78
N GLU A 36 -29.45 -9.37 -9.96
CA GLU A 36 -28.54 -9.18 -11.10
C GLU A 36 -27.54 -8.03 -10.86
N ARG A 37 -27.58 -7.38 -9.68
CA ARG A 37 -26.72 -6.23 -9.39
C ARG A 37 -25.26 -6.65 -9.16
N PRO A 38 -24.28 -5.90 -9.68
CA PRO A 38 -22.86 -6.13 -9.44
C PRO A 38 -22.52 -6.08 -7.94
N LEU A 39 -21.58 -6.92 -7.49
CA LEU A 39 -21.17 -7.00 -6.09
C LEU A 39 -20.71 -5.63 -5.54
N GLY A 40 -20.01 -4.84 -6.36
CA GLY A 40 -19.58 -3.49 -5.98
C GLY A 40 -20.73 -2.55 -5.64
N GLU A 41 -21.83 -2.63 -6.40
CA GLU A 41 -23.03 -1.83 -6.13
C GLU A 41 -23.75 -2.29 -4.86
N GLN A 42 -23.80 -3.60 -4.61
CA GLN A 42 -24.37 -4.16 -3.37
C GLN A 42 -23.59 -3.72 -2.14
N LEU A 43 -22.26 -3.83 -2.17
CA LEU A 43 -21.37 -3.40 -1.08
C LEU A 43 -21.48 -1.88 -0.83
N ARG A 44 -21.65 -1.08 -1.88
CA ARG A 44 -21.87 0.37 -1.74
C ARG A 44 -23.24 0.67 -1.13
N THR A 45 -24.28 0.00 -1.58
CA THR A 45 -25.65 0.21 -1.08
C THR A 45 -25.80 -0.21 0.39
N SER A 46 -25.05 -1.25 0.81
CA SER A 46 -24.98 -1.67 2.22
C SER A 46 -24.03 -0.82 3.07
N GLY A 47 -23.38 0.20 2.49
CA GLY A 47 -22.46 1.10 3.21
C GLY A 47 -21.11 0.48 3.56
N GLN A 48 -20.76 -0.67 2.98
CA GLN A 48 -19.49 -1.35 3.23
C GLN A 48 -18.32 -0.71 2.47
N ILE A 49 -18.59 -0.10 1.32
CA ILE A 49 -17.62 0.67 0.55
C ILE A 49 -18.27 1.99 0.11
N ASP A 50 -17.46 3.02 -0.08
CA ASP A 50 -17.90 4.29 -0.64
C ASP A 50 -17.80 4.33 -2.18
N ALA A 51 -18.29 5.41 -2.80
CA ALA A 51 -18.29 5.57 -4.25
C ALA A 51 -16.87 5.63 -4.86
N ARG A 52 -15.88 6.16 -4.11
CA ARG A 52 -14.47 6.22 -4.55
C ARG A 52 -13.83 4.84 -4.50
N GLN A 53 -14.06 4.11 -3.41
CA GLN A 53 -13.61 2.74 -3.26
C GLN A 53 -14.20 1.83 -4.34
N GLN A 54 -15.48 1.98 -4.65
CA GLN A 54 -16.11 1.27 -5.77
C GLN A 54 -15.44 1.59 -7.10
N ALA A 55 -15.25 2.87 -7.43
CA ALA A 55 -14.62 3.27 -8.68
C ALA A 55 -13.18 2.73 -8.83
N ALA A 56 -12.41 2.73 -7.72
CA ALA A 56 -11.07 2.15 -7.68
C ALA A 56 -11.10 0.63 -7.90
N LEU A 57 -12.02 -0.08 -7.25
CA LEU A 57 -12.21 -1.53 -7.41
C LEU A 57 -12.60 -1.89 -8.86
N ASP A 58 -13.51 -1.13 -9.45
CA ASP A 58 -13.95 -1.33 -10.84
C ASP A 58 -12.80 -1.10 -11.84
N ALA A 59 -11.92 -0.14 -11.57
CA ALA A 59 -10.74 0.09 -12.38
C ALA A 59 -9.72 -1.06 -12.25
N ILE A 60 -9.47 -1.53 -11.03
CA ILE A 60 -8.55 -2.65 -10.75
C ILE A 60 -9.10 -3.95 -11.35
N GLU A 61 -10.40 -4.22 -11.20
CA GLU A 61 -11.04 -5.41 -11.79
C GLU A 61 -10.83 -5.44 -13.30
N ARG A 62 -11.09 -4.31 -13.98
CA ARG A 62 -10.89 -4.19 -15.44
C ARG A 62 -9.44 -4.45 -15.86
N GLU A 63 -8.48 -3.89 -15.14
CA GLU A 63 -7.05 -4.09 -15.42
C GLU A 63 -6.64 -5.55 -15.20
N VAL A 64 -7.08 -6.17 -14.09
CA VAL A 64 -6.80 -7.58 -13.79
C VAL A 64 -7.43 -8.51 -14.83
N LEU A 65 -8.64 -8.24 -15.27
CA LEU A 65 -9.29 -9.01 -16.33
C LEU A 65 -8.56 -8.83 -17.67
N ALA A 66 -8.16 -7.61 -18.03
CA ALA A 66 -7.46 -7.32 -19.28
C ALA A 66 -6.11 -8.05 -19.35
N LEU A 67 -5.36 -8.15 -18.24
CA LEU A 67 -4.10 -8.89 -18.17
C LEU A 67 -4.25 -10.40 -18.45
N HIS A 68 -5.43 -10.96 -18.23
CA HIS A 68 -5.70 -12.38 -18.42
C HIS A 68 -6.70 -12.67 -19.54
N GLY A 69 -6.78 -11.78 -20.53
CA GLY A 69 -7.64 -11.96 -21.72
C GLY A 69 -9.13 -11.86 -21.44
N GLY A 70 -9.55 -11.20 -20.34
CA GLY A 70 -10.95 -11.06 -19.96
C GLY A 70 -11.54 -12.26 -19.19
N GLU A 71 -10.75 -13.27 -18.89
CA GLU A 71 -11.20 -14.52 -18.23
C GLU A 71 -11.15 -14.39 -16.70
N ALA A 72 -12.30 -14.24 -16.05
CA ALA A 72 -12.40 -14.13 -14.60
C ALA A 72 -11.85 -15.35 -13.83
N PRO A 73 -12.08 -16.62 -14.25
CA PRO A 73 -11.51 -17.78 -13.56
C PRO A 73 -9.98 -17.77 -13.55
N ARG A 74 -9.36 -17.37 -14.66
CA ARG A 74 -7.90 -17.28 -14.79
C ARG A 74 -7.32 -16.16 -13.94
N SER A 75 -7.96 -14.98 -13.97
CA SER A 75 -7.62 -13.85 -13.13
C SER A 75 -7.70 -14.19 -11.66
N LEU A 76 -8.75 -14.88 -11.23
CA LEU A 76 -8.97 -15.32 -9.86
C LEU A 76 -7.91 -16.30 -9.38
N ALA A 77 -7.54 -17.30 -10.22
CA ALA A 77 -6.53 -18.29 -9.88
C ALA A 77 -5.13 -17.66 -9.76
N GLU A 78 -4.79 -16.71 -10.62
CA GLU A 78 -3.51 -16.02 -10.60
C GLU A 78 -3.42 -15.06 -9.39
N LEU A 79 -4.49 -14.32 -9.12
CA LEU A 79 -4.58 -13.44 -7.96
C LEU A 79 -4.42 -14.21 -6.65
N ALA A 80 -5.08 -15.35 -6.53
CA ALA A 80 -4.99 -16.20 -5.36
C ALA A 80 -3.57 -16.75 -5.13
N ARG A 81 -2.87 -17.13 -6.20
CA ARG A 81 -1.48 -17.63 -6.14
C ARG A 81 -0.48 -16.53 -5.79
N SER A 82 -0.49 -15.44 -6.53
CA SER A 82 0.48 -14.35 -6.40
C SER A 82 0.26 -13.48 -5.18
N GLY A 83 -0.99 -13.35 -4.72
CA GLY A 83 -1.37 -12.55 -3.56
C GLY A 83 -1.32 -13.27 -2.21
N GLY A 84 -0.99 -14.59 -2.18
CA GLY A 84 -1.07 -15.39 -0.96
C GLY A 84 -2.50 -15.57 -0.44
N LEU A 85 -3.52 -15.39 -1.29
CA LEU A 85 -4.93 -15.37 -0.94
C LEU A 85 -5.66 -16.68 -1.25
N ALA A 86 -4.91 -17.76 -1.51
CA ALA A 86 -5.50 -19.07 -1.85
C ALA A 86 -6.44 -19.56 -0.73
N GLU A 87 -6.07 -19.38 0.53
CA GLU A 87 -6.88 -19.75 1.68
C GLU A 87 -8.12 -18.86 1.83
N GLU A 88 -7.99 -17.55 1.58
CA GLU A 88 -9.09 -16.60 1.56
C GLU A 88 -10.12 -16.97 0.50
N LEU A 89 -9.66 -17.26 -0.73
CA LEU A 89 -10.50 -17.71 -1.83
C LEU A 89 -11.20 -19.04 -1.51
N ALA A 90 -10.47 -20.01 -0.96
CA ALA A 90 -11.04 -21.29 -0.54
C ALA A 90 -12.11 -21.10 0.54
N SER A 91 -11.86 -20.19 1.47
CA SER A 91 -12.81 -19.83 2.51
C SER A 91 -14.07 -19.15 1.98
N MET A 92 -13.93 -18.20 1.05
CA MET A 92 -15.07 -17.56 0.38
C MET A 92 -15.92 -18.59 -0.38
N ARG A 93 -15.27 -19.49 -1.12
CA ARG A 93 -15.96 -20.59 -1.83
C ARG A 93 -16.72 -21.52 -0.89
N ARG A 94 -16.11 -21.91 0.24
CA ARG A 94 -16.81 -22.71 1.28
C ARG A 94 -18.02 -21.97 1.85
N SER A 95 -17.88 -20.67 2.10
CA SER A 95 -19.00 -19.85 2.59
C SER A 95 -20.17 -19.79 1.59
N LEU A 96 -19.91 -19.88 0.30
CA LEU A 96 -20.94 -19.89 -0.74
C LEU A 96 -21.59 -21.27 -0.92
N SER A 97 -20.87 -22.37 -0.63
CA SER A 97 -21.38 -23.73 -0.77
C SER A 97 -22.17 -24.26 0.45
N GLY A 98 -22.42 -23.43 1.47
CA GLY A 98 -23.25 -23.77 2.61
C GLY A 98 -22.62 -24.72 3.64
N ALA A 99 -21.31 -24.98 3.58
CA ALA A 99 -20.62 -25.81 4.56
C ALA A 99 -20.42 -25.06 5.90
N PRO A 100 -20.61 -25.74 7.06
CA PRO A 100 -20.46 -25.10 8.36
C PRO A 100 -19.02 -24.65 8.61
N PRO A 101 -18.81 -23.56 9.39
CA PRO A 101 -17.49 -23.06 9.71
C PRO A 101 -16.75 -24.04 10.62
N GLU A 102 -15.67 -24.59 10.17
CA GLU A 102 -14.74 -25.30 11.05
C GLU A 102 -14.06 -24.30 11.99
N ALA A 103 -14.10 -24.63 13.30
CA ALA A 103 -13.51 -23.84 14.36
C ALA A 103 -11.97 -23.83 14.27
N ASN A 104 -11.41 -22.64 14.36
CA ASN A 104 -10.06 -22.27 14.77
C ASN A 104 -9.03 -23.42 14.90
N ALA A 105 -8.20 -23.58 13.90
CA ALA A 105 -6.88 -24.15 14.08
C ALA A 105 -5.86 -23.01 14.08
N THR A 106 -5.36 -22.69 15.27
CA THR A 106 -4.22 -21.79 15.49
C THR A 106 -2.96 -22.51 14.99
N LEU A 107 -2.39 -22.06 13.90
CA LEU A 107 -1.08 -22.52 13.44
C LEU A 107 0.01 -21.58 13.94
N PRO A 108 1.15 -22.12 14.44
CA PRO A 108 2.23 -21.32 14.98
C PRO A 108 3.02 -20.63 13.87
N LEU A 109 3.41 -19.38 14.13
CA LEU A 109 4.33 -18.60 13.32
C LEU A 109 5.72 -19.24 13.30
N PRO A 110 6.37 -19.44 12.16
CA PRO A 110 7.77 -19.80 12.13
C PRO A 110 8.63 -18.56 12.43
N SER A 111 9.32 -18.61 13.54
CA SER A 111 10.41 -17.67 13.87
C SER A 111 11.60 -17.96 12.95
N GLY A 112 11.74 -17.19 11.89
CA GLY A 112 12.90 -17.22 11.01
C GLY A 112 13.87 -16.11 11.41
N THR A 113 14.90 -16.47 12.16
CA THR A 113 16.09 -15.65 12.41
C THR A 113 16.82 -15.44 11.09
N LEU A 114 16.84 -14.22 10.57
CA LEU A 114 17.71 -13.86 9.44
C LEU A 114 19.01 -13.27 9.98
N ALA A 115 20.05 -14.05 9.85
CA ALA A 115 21.42 -13.65 10.10
C ALA A 115 21.83 -12.55 9.11
N SER A 116 22.37 -11.47 9.68
CA SER A 116 23.08 -10.42 8.96
C SER A 116 24.35 -11.01 8.34
N GLN A 117 24.44 -11.00 7.02
CA GLN A 117 25.72 -11.09 6.33
C GLN A 117 25.97 -9.77 5.60
N SER A 118 26.88 -9.00 6.18
CA SER A 118 27.58 -7.93 5.52
C SER A 118 28.52 -8.52 4.47
N SER A 119 28.37 -8.12 3.24
CA SER A 119 29.41 -8.26 2.22
C SER A 119 29.57 -6.93 1.50
N ASP A 120 30.64 -6.24 1.83
CA ASP A 120 31.27 -5.26 0.97
C ASP A 120 31.62 -5.91 -0.36
N ALA A 121 31.15 -5.35 -1.45
CA ALA A 121 31.92 -5.29 -2.70
C ALA A 121 31.20 -4.52 -3.80
N ALA A 122 31.99 -3.66 -4.42
CA ALA A 122 31.89 -3.19 -5.79
C ALA A 122 30.81 -2.14 -6.11
N ILE A 123 31.25 -0.91 -6.08
CA ILE A 123 30.79 0.18 -6.96
C ILE A 123 30.92 -0.33 -8.41
N SER A 124 29.82 -0.68 -9.01
CA SER A 124 29.77 -1.01 -10.42
C SER A 124 28.58 -0.34 -11.06
N ALA A 125 28.90 0.53 -12.02
CA ALA A 125 28.11 0.98 -13.15
C ALA A 125 26.67 1.40 -12.86
N GLU A 126 26.45 2.70 -12.94
CA GLU A 126 25.16 3.34 -13.06
C GLU A 126 24.26 2.64 -14.10
N PRO A 127 23.06 2.20 -13.75
CA PRO A 127 22.06 2.04 -14.78
C PRO A 127 21.49 3.42 -15.10
N GLU A 128 21.92 4.01 -16.19
CA GLU A 128 21.16 5.04 -16.91
C GLU A 128 19.83 4.42 -17.33
N SER A 129 18.90 4.24 -16.41
CA SER A 129 17.55 3.84 -16.73
C SER A 129 16.75 5.09 -17.04
N ALA A 130 16.45 5.25 -18.31
CA ALA A 130 15.56 6.26 -18.86
C ALA A 130 14.17 6.19 -18.17
N LEU A 131 14.02 6.92 -17.09
CA LEU A 131 12.74 7.25 -16.46
C LEU A 131 12.06 8.41 -17.20
N GLY A 132 12.04 8.34 -18.54
CA GLY A 132 11.63 9.44 -19.37
C GLY A 132 12.60 10.63 -19.30
N GLU A 133 12.49 11.57 -20.20
CA GLU A 133 13.34 12.77 -20.24
C GLU A 133 13.19 13.68 -19.01
N ARG A 134 12.12 13.50 -18.22
CA ARG A 134 11.77 14.37 -17.10
C ARG A 134 12.52 14.08 -15.80
N PHE A 135 12.68 12.81 -15.41
CA PHE A 135 13.26 12.45 -14.11
C PHE A 135 14.58 11.72 -14.26
N ARG A 136 15.65 12.28 -13.70
CA ARG A 136 16.97 11.63 -13.62
C ARG A 136 17.22 11.15 -12.20
N ILE A 137 17.37 9.84 -12.01
CA ILE A 137 17.78 9.26 -10.72
C ILE A 137 19.17 9.77 -10.34
N LEU A 138 19.30 10.25 -9.12
CA LEU A 138 20.57 10.73 -8.55
C LEU A 138 21.19 9.66 -7.65
N ARG A 139 20.38 9.02 -6.80
CA ARG A 139 20.83 7.98 -5.86
C ARG A 139 19.65 7.22 -5.29
N THR A 140 19.90 6.01 -4.82
CA THR A 140 18.96 5.27 -3.99
C THR A 140 18.82 5.96 -2.62
N HIS A 141 17.60 6.04 -2.11
CA HIS A 141 17.28 6.59 -0.80
C HIS A 141 16.87 5.50 0.19
N ALA A 142 15.91 4.66 -0.16
CA ALA A 142 15.41 3.59 0.69
C ALA A 142 14.93 2.39 -0.13
N LYS A 143 15.02 1.20 0.47
CA LYS A 143 14.47 -0.05 -0.08
C LYS A 143 13.40 -0.58 0.85
N GLY A 144 12.19 -0.74 0.33
CA GLY A 144 11.05 -1.30 1.04
C GLY A 144 10.62 -2.67 0.49
N GLY A 145 9.61 -3.27 1.08
CA GLY A 145 9.11 -4.59 0.67
C GLY A 145 8.55 -4.61 -0.75
N LEU A 146 7.77 -3.61 -1.14
CA LEU A 146 7.09 -3.51 -2.45
C LEU A 146 7.90 -2.75 -3.48
N GLY A 147 8.77 -1.82 -3.08
CA GLY A 147 9.44 -0.93 -4.01
C GLY A 147 10.66 -0.24 -3.43
N GLU A 148 11.33 0.48 -4.29
CA GLU A 148 12.53 1.25 -3.99
C GLU A 148 12.24 2.73 -4.15
N VAL A 149 12.79 3.56 -3.26
CA VAL A 149 12.69 5.01 -3.30
C VAL A 149 14.03 5.59 -3.70
N PHE A 150 14.01 6.44 -4.72
CA PHE A 150 15.19 7.15 -5.23
C PHE A 150 15.05 8.64 -4.98
N VAL A 151 16.17 9.32 -4.79
CA VAL A 151 16.24 10.76 -5.00
C VAL A 151 16.45 10.98 -6.48
N ALA A 152 15.59 11.77 -7.10
CA ALA A 152 15.67 12.09 -8.53
C ALA A 152 15.57 13.61 -8.76
N HIS A 153 16.13 14.07 -9.88
CA HIS A 153 16.00 15.44 -10.34
C HIS A 153 14.86 15.54 -11.37
N ASP A 154 13.87 16.37 -11.08
CA ASP A 154 12.83 16.77 -12.03
C ASP A 154 13.38 17.89 -12.92
N HIS A 155 13.70 17.58 -14.18
CA HIS A 155 14.29 18.54 -15.13
C HIS A 155 13.32 19.66 -15.53
N GLU A 156 12.00 19.38 -15.55
CA GLU A 156 10.98 20.37 -15.90
C GLU A 156 10.85 21.44 -14.81
N LEU A 157 10.78 21.02 -13.55
CA LEU A 157 10.58 21.92 -12.42
C LEU A 157 11.88 22.24 -11.67
N ARG A 158 13.04 21.73 -12.14
CA ARG A 158 14.39 21.97 -11.61
C ARG A 158 14.50 21.78 -10.11
N ARG A 159 13.95 20.65 -9.60
CA ARG A 159 13.94 20.34 -8.17
C ARG A 159 14.23 18.87 -7.92
N GLU A 160 14.68 18.57 -6.70
CA GLU A 160 14.76 17.19 -6.22
C GLU A 160 13.38 16.68 -5.80
N VAL A 161 13.12 15.43 -6.14
CA VAL A 161 11.90 14.69 -5.78
C VAL A 161 12.28 13.31 -5.24
N ALA A 162 11.41 12.71 -4.44
CA ALA A 162 11.47 11.30 -4.15
C ALA A 162 10.68 10.55 -5.22
N LEU A 163 11.29 9.53 -5.82
CA LEU A 163 10.68 8.73 -6.85
C LEU A 163 10.56 7.31 -6.33
N LYS A 164 9.34 6.84 -6.09
CA LYS A 164 9.08 5.46 -5.68
C LYS A 164 8.78 4.63 -6.91
N GLN A 165 9.46 3.48 -7.03
CA GLN A 165 9.32 2.53 -8.13
C GLN A 165 9.09 1.14 -7.58
N LEU A 166 8.23 0.37 -8.23
CA LEU A 166 7.97 -1.02 -7.88
C LEU A 166 9.19 -1.90 -8.18
N HIS A 167 9.58 -2.79 -7.25
CA HIS A 167 10.66 -3.75 -7.50
C HIS A 167 10.36 -4.67 -8.68
N ASP A 168 11.39 -5.07 -9.42
CA ASP A 168 11.32 -5.97 -10.56
C ASP A 168 10.58 -7.26 -10.25
N ARG A 169 10.91 -7.90 -9.13
CA ARG A 169 10.27 -9.14 -8.64
C ARG A 169 8.78 -9.01 -8.35
N HIS A 170 8.27 -7.78 -8.21
CA HIS A 170 6.86 -7.49 -7.93
C HIS A 170 6.15 -6.82 -9.11
N ALA A 171 6.92 -6.37 -10.12
CA ALA A 171 6.40 -5.66 -11.28
C ALA A 171 5.48 -6.53 -12.15
N ASP A 172 5.74 -7.84 -12.19
CA ASP A 172 4.97 -8.81 -12.98
C ASP A 172 3.73 -9.32 -12.24
N ALA A 173 3.61 -9.07 -10.91
CA ALA A 173 2.44 -9.43 -10.12
C ALA A 173 1.35 -8.36 -10.23
N PRO A 174 0.20 -8.64 -10.87
CA PRO A 174 -0.87 -7.66 -11.09
C PRO A 174 -1.36 -7.02 -9.79
N VAL A 175 -1.43 -7.80 -8.72
CA VAL A 175 -1.85 -7.37 -7.38
C VAL A 175 -0.92 -6.31 -6.79
N ASN A 176 0.38 -6.54 -6.88
CA ASN A 176 1.36 -5.60 -6.34
C ASN A 176 1.36 -4.29 -7.13
N ARG A 177 1.17 -4.40 -8.45
CA ARG A 177 1.02 -3.25 -9.33
C ARG A 177 -0.25 -2.45 -9.00
N ALA A 178 -1.38 -3.14 -8.82
CA ALA A 178 -2.64 -2.50 -8.44
C ALA A 178 -2.54 -1.79 -7.09
N ARG A 179 -1.94 -2.44 -6.07
CA ARG A 179 -1.68 -1.82 -4.76
C ARG A 179 -0.81 -0.58 -4.86
N PHE A 180 0.25 -0.65 -5.65
CA PHE A 180 1.17 0.47 -5.84
C PHE A 180 0.48 1.67 -6.50
N LEU A 181 -0.33 1.43 -7.54
CA LEU A 181 -1.11 2.47 -8.22
C LEU A 181 -2.16 3.08 -7.31
N LEU A 182 -2.88 2.24 -6.56
CA LEU A 182 -3.87 2.69 -5.58
C LEU A 182 -3.24 3.52 -4.47
N GLU A 183 -2.08 3.12 -3.94
CA GLU A 183 -1.33 3.90 -2.96
C GLU A 183 -1.01 5.31 -3.50
N ALA A 184 -0.52 5.39 -4.74
CA ALA A 184 -0.21 6.67 -5.37
C ALA A 184 -1.45 7.54 -5.59
N GLU A 185 -2.56 6.95 -6.03
CA GLU A 185 -3.83 7.63 -6.28
C GLU A 185 -4.46 8.15 -4.99
N VAL A 186 -4.57 7.28 -3.97
CA VAL A 186 -5.14 7.63 -2.67
C VAL A 186 -4.30 8.72 -2.00
N THR A 187 -2.97 8.55 -1.96
CA THR A 187 -2.08 9.55 -1.36
C THR A 187 -2.11 10.86 -2.14
N GLY A 188 -2.18 10.79 -3.48
CA GLY A 188 -2.29 11.97 -4.35
C GLY A 188 -3.59 12.76 -4.16
N GLY A 189 -4.65 12.12 -3.67
CA GLY A 189 -5.93 12.76 -3.32
C GLY A 189 -5.96 13.39 -1.92
N LEU A 190 -4.90 13.25 -1.11
CA LEU A 190 -4.83 13.81 0.23
C LEU A 190 -4.02 15.13 0.23
N GLU A 191 -4.68 16.23 0.54
CA GLU A 191 -4.10 17.57 0.62
C GLU A 191 -4.01 18.01 2.09
N HIS A 192 -2.88 17.72 2.74
CA HIS A 192 -2.62 18.12 4.12
C HIS A 192 -1.13 18.42 4.33
N PRO A 193 -0.73 19.44 5.09
CA PRO A 193 0.68 19.81 5.28
C PRO A 193 1.53 18.71 5.92
N GLY A 194 0.93 17.82 6.71
CA GLY A 194 1.58 16.66 7.33
C GLY A 194 1.57 15.38 6.46
N ILE A 195 1.05 15.44 5.23
CA ILE A 195 1.04 14.31 4.28
C ILE A 195 1.92 14.66 3.09
N VAL A 196 2.78 13.71 2.69
CA VAL A 196 3.71 13.92 1.57
C VAL A 196 2.92 14.03 0.26
N PRO A 197 2.96 15.17 -0.46
CA PRO A 197 2.22 15.32 -1.71
C PRO A 197 2.84 14.48 -2.82
N VAL A 198 2.00 13.74 -3.54
CA VAL A 198 2.33 13.07 -4.80
C VAL A 198 2.22 14.08 -5.93
N TYR A 199 3.26 14.17 -6.76
CA TYR A 199 3.33 15.15 -7.84
C TYR A 199 2.92 14.57 -9.18
N SER A 200 3.27 13.33 -9.45
CA SER A 200 2.95 12.66 -10.71
C SER A 200 3.03 11.14 -10.58
N LEU A 201 2.26 10.46 -11.39
CA LEU A 201 2.29 9.03 -11.61
C LEU A 201 2.70 8.79 -13.07
N GLY A 202 3.58 7.81 -13.31
CA GLY A 202 4.09 7.51 -14.65
C GLY A 202 4.54 6.07 -14.81
N ARG A 203 5.11 5.77 -15.98
CA ARG A 203 5.76 4.50 -16.31
C ARG A 203 7.15 4.77 -16.83
N ASN A 204 8.11 3.95 -16.44
CA ASN A 204 9.46 4.03 -17.01
C ASN A 204 9.52 3.36 -18.40
N ALA A 205 10.70 3.39 -19.04
CA ALA A 205 10.91 2.79 -20.36
C ALA A 205 10.59 1.28 -20.43
N ALA A 206 10.69 0.56 -19.30
CA ALA A 206 10.30 -0.83 -19.19
C ALA A 206 8.80 -1.04 -18.90
N GLY A 207 7.97 0.03 -18.94
CA GLY A 207 6.53 -0.03 -18.66
C GLY A 207 6.18 -0.14 -17.17
N ARG A 208 7.14 -0.04 -16.25
CA ARG A 208 6.94 -0.18 -14.81
C ARG A 208 6.39 1.09 -14.20
N PRO A 209 5.41 1.01 -13.30
CA PRO A 209 4.86 2.19 -12.67
C PRO A 209 5.85 2.79 -11.68
N PHE A 210 5.89 4.11 -11.66
CA PHE A 210 6.53 4.90 -10.62
C PHE A 210 5.65 6.09 -10.26
N TYR A 211 5.85 6.66 -9.08
CA TYR A 211 5.30 7.98 -8.77
C TYR A 211 6.37 8.89 -8.15
N ALA A 212 6.26 10.17 -8.47
CA ALA A 212 7.12 11.22 -7.91
C ALA A 212 6.37 11.96 -6.82
N MET A 213 7.05 12.21 -5.70
CA MET A 213 6.52 12.89 -4.53
C MET A 213 7.55 13.86 -3.97
N ARG A 214 7.14 14.68 -3.00
CA ARG A 214 8.07 15.57 -2.31
C ARG A 214 9.19 14.77 -1.67
N PHE A 215 10.43 15.17 -1.91
CA PHE A 215 11.56 14.67 -1.14
C PHE A 215 11.61 15.41 0.21
N ILE A 216 11.41 14.67 1.29
CA ILE A 216 11.50 15.21 2.65
C ILE A 216 12.94 15.10 3.12
N ARG A 217 13.49 16.23 3.55
CA ARG A 217 14.81 16.29 4.16
C ARG A 217 14.68 16.42 5.66
N GLY A 218 15.50 15.73 6.40
CA GLY A 218 15.51 15.76 7.86
C GLY A 218 15.54 14.37 8.43
N ASP A 219 15.36 14.29 9.74
CA ASP A 219 15.37 13.05 10.50
C ASP A 219 13.96 12.52 10.68
N SER A 220 13.83 11.20 10.71
CA SER A 220 12.59 10.52 11.08
C SER A 220 12.24 10.79 12.56
N LEU A 221 10.98 10.59 12.90
CA LEU A 221 10.54 10.64 14.30
C LEU A 221 11.27 9.59 15.13
N LYS A 222 11.61 8.42 14.54
CA LYS A 222 12.41 7.39 15.19
C LYS A 222 13.77 7.92 15.61
N GLU A 223 14.51 8.54 14.69
CA GLU A 223 15.83 9.11 14.98
C GLU A 223 15.74 10.23 16.01
N ALA A 224 14.66 11.01 15.98
CA ALA A 224 14.44 12.06 16.98
C ALA A 224 14.16 11.48 18.38
N ILE A 225 13.40 10.39 18.47
CA ILE A 225 13.15 9.65 19.71
C ILE A 225 14.45 9.01 20.22
N ASP A 226 15.21 8.37 19.35
CA ASP A 226 16.49 7.74 19.71
C ASP A 226 17.47 8.77 20.25
N ARG A 227 17.59 9.94 19.62
CA ARG A 227 18.41 11.06 20.13
C ARG A 227 17.95 11.55 21.50
N PHE A 228 16.64 11.67 21.70
CA PHE A 228 16.08 12.09 22.99
C PHE A 228 16.52 11.14 24.10
N HIS A 229 16.40 9.83 23.88
CA HIS A 229 16.78 8.83 24.88
C HIS A 229 18.29 8.70 25.07
N HIS A 230 19.08 8.83 24.00
CA HIS A 230 20.54 8.83 24.14
C HIS A 230 21.06 10.03 24.95
N ALA A 231 20.46 11.20 24.78
CA ALA A 231 20.81 12.38 25.54
C ALA A 231 20.45 12.25 27.05
N ASP A 232 19.45 11.47 27.40
CA ASP A 232 19.09 11.19 28.80
C ASP A 232 20.14 10.31 29.53
N ALA A 233 20.97 9.57 28.80
CA ALA A 233 22.05 8.76 29.38
C ALA A 233 23.27 9.60 29.82
N THR A 234 23.35 10.87 29.45
CA THR A 234 24.46 11.81 29.73
C THR A 234 23.95 12.99 30.55
N GLU A 235 23.71 12.85 31.84
CA GLU A 235 23.33 13.90 32.82
C GLU A 235 22.79 15.21 32.20
N ARG A 236 21.67 15.09 31.51
CA ARG A 236 21.03 16.21 30.80
C ARG A 236 20.34 17.16 31.75
N ASP A 237 20.41 18.48 31.50
CA ASP A 237 19.63 19.48 32.22
C ASP A 237 18.13 19.13 32.16
N PRO A 238 17.43 19.05 33.33
CA PRO A 238 15.99 18.76 33.38
C PRO A 238 15.13 19.71 32.53
N SER A 239 15.51 20.99 32.45
CA SER A 239 14.78 21.99 31.67
C SER A 239 14.90 21.72 30.17
N GLU A 240 16.09 21.35 29.72
CA GLU A 240 16.37 20.98 28.34
C GLU A 240 15.62 19.70 27.95
N ARG A 241 15.61 18.71 28.85
CA ARG A 241 14.84 17.48 28.65
C ARG A 241 13.34 17.77 28.44
N VAL A 242 12.75 18.61 29.27
CA VAL A 242 11.34 19.00 29.14
C VAL A 242 11.10 19.70 27.80
N LEU A 243 12.00 20.57 27.36
CA LEU A 243 11.86 21.26 26.08
C LEU A 243 11.88 20.28 24.90
N GLU A 244 12.80 19.34 24.88
CA GLU A 244 12.90 18.34 23.81
C GLU A 244 11.72 17.37 23.81
N LEU A 245 11.23 16.97 24.99
CA LEU A 245 10.00 16.19 25.09
C LEU A 245 8.81 16.94 24.48
N ARG A 246 8.69 18.24 24.78
CA ARG A 246 7.62 19.09 24.19
C ARG A 246 7.72 19.15 22.65
N LYS A 247 8.92 19.17 22.09
CA LYS A 247 9.13 19.11 20.63
C LYS A 247 8.62 17.78 20.03
N LEU A 248 8.91 16.65 20.70
CA LEU A 248 8.40 15.34 20.28
C LEU A 248 6.86 15.26 20.38
N LEU A 249 6.28 15.75 21.47
CA LEU A 249 4.83 15.81 21.66
C LEU A 249 4.16 16.70 20.61
N ARG A 250 4.79 17.80 20.22
CA ARG A 250 4.27 18.66 19.15
C ARG A 250 4.21 17.90 17.82
N ARG A 251 5.27 17.19 17.45
CA ARG A 251 5.28 16.36 16.26
C ARG A 251 4.21 15.28 16.30
N PHE A 252 4.00 14.67 17.48
CA PHE A 252 2.94 13.68 17.64
C PHE A 252 1.55 14.28 17.41
N ILE A 253 1.28 15.49 17.89
CA ILE A 253 0.03 16.21 17.61
C ILE A 253 -0.13 16.46 16.10
N ASP A 254 0.93 16.88 15.42
CA ASP A 254 0.89 17.09 13.97
C ASP A 254 0.58 15.80 13.21
N VAL A 255 1.10 14.64 13.67
CA VAL A 255 0.74 13.31 13.14
C VAL A 255 -0.75 13.01 13.39
N CYS A 256 -1.26 13.24 14.60
CA CYS A 256 -2.67 13.02 14.90
C CYS A 256 -3.58 13.82 13.96
N ASN A 257 -3.26 15.09 13.72
CA ASN A 257 -4.01 15.94 12.80
C ASN A 257 -3.98 15.42 11.35
N ALA A 258 -2.83 14.94 10.90
CA ALA A 258 -2.70 14.34 9.57
C ALA A 258 -3.52 13.05 9.43
N ILE A 259 -3.52 12.22 10.46
CA ILE A 259 -4.29 10.97 10.49
C ILE A 259 -5.80 11.23 10.60
N GLU A 260 -6.21 12.19 11.43
CA GLU A 260 -7.62 12.62 11.50
C GLU A 260 -8.12 13.07 10.12
N TYR A 261 -7.34 13.91 9.44
CA TYR A 261 -7.68 14.35 8.09
C TYR A 261 -7.82 13.15 7.13
N ALA A 262 -6.86 12.21 7.14
CA ALA A 262 -6.94 11.01 6.30
C ALA A 262 -8.19 10.17 6.62
N HIS A 263 -8.48 9.97 7.91
CA HIS A 263 -9.66 9.24 8.38
C HIS A 263 -10.97 9.92 7.95
N SER A 264 -11.04 11.25 8.02
CA SER A 264 -12.23 12.01 7.55
C SER A 264 -12.47 11.85 6.03
N ARG A 265 -11.45 11.41 5.29
CA ARG A 265 -11.52 11.06 3.86
C ARG A 265 -11.70 9.56 3.61
N GLY A 266 -11.91 8.75 4.66
CA GLY A 266 -12.07 7.30 4.57
C GLY A 266 -10.75 6.54 4.30
N VAL A 267 -9.60 7.18 4.53
CA VAL A 267 -8.28 6.59 4.28
C VAL A 267 -7.61 6.20 5.59
N ILE A 268 -7.19 4.94 5.71
CA ILE A 268 -6.44 4.40 6.85
C ILE A 268 -5.00 4.12 6.42
N HIS A 269 -4.02 4.58 7.21
CA HIS A 269 -2.58 4.47 6.88
C HIS A 269 -2.04 3.03 6.97
N ARG A 270 -2.46 2.22 7.95
CA ARG A 270 -2.14 0.79 8.18
C ARG A 270 -0.69 0.45 8.52
N ASP A 271 0.27 1.32 8.31
CA ASP A 271 1.69 1.14 8.65
C ASP A 271 2.24 2.41 9.31
N LEU A 272 1.48 2.98 10.26
CA LEU A 272 1.93 4.16 11.01
C LEU A 272 2.98 3.74 12.04
N LYS A 273 4.19 4.27 11.86
CA LYS A 273 5.34 4.01 12.74
C LYS A 273 6.32 5.18 12.68
N PRO A 274 7.18 5.36 13.70
CA PRO A 274 8.12 6.48 13.74
C PRO A 274 9.11 6.57 12.57
N ASP A 275 9.38 5.45 11.88
CA ASP A 275 10.24 5.44 10.69
C ASP A 275 9.57 6.10 9.47
N ASN A 276 8.23 6.18 9.46
CA ASN A 276 7.44 6.74 8.36
C ASN A 276 7.00 8.19 8.60
N ILE A 277 7.54 8.83 9.65
CA ILE A 277 7.19 10.18 10.09
C ILE A 277 8.43 11.07 10.07
#